data_44f51c90c1ecaf74ea2a7cc60b444b91
#
_entry.id   44f51c90c1ecaf74ea2a7cc60b444b91
#
_cell.length_a   1.000
_cell.length_b   1.000
_cell.length_c   1.000
_cell.angle_alpha   90.00
_cell.angle_beta   90.00
_cell.angle_gamma   90.00
#
_symmetry.space_group_name_H-M   'P 1'
#
loop_
_entity.id
_entity.type
_entity.pdbx_description
1 polymer ?
#
loop_
_entity_poly.entity_id
_entity_poly.type
_entity_poly.pdbx_seq_one_letter_code
_entity_poly.pdbx_strand_id
1 'polypeptide(L)'
;AKCRRLGDELGLIVIDYLQLMHAGGRRSDNRVQEVAEISRSLKIMAKELNVPVVCLSQLSRASEQRADKRPMLSDLRESGAIEQDADIVMFIYRDDYYDDESEQKNIAEIIIAKNRHGATNTVELQWVGQYTTFSNPDRIHGE
;
A
#
# COMPACT_ATOMS: atom_id res chain seq x y z
N ALA A 1 11.08 -20.49 -3.76
CA ALA A 1 11.16 -21.65 -4.67
C ALA A 1 10.17 -21.55 -5.84
N LYS A 2 8.86 -21.24 -5.60
CA LYS A 2 7.83 -21.19 -6.65
C LYS A 2 8.09 -20.07 -7.67
N CYS A 3 8.38 -18.86 -7.22
CA CYS A 3 8.69 -17.72 -8.11
C CYS A 3 9.94 -17.95 -8.99
N ARG A 4 10.98 -18.58 -8.45
CA ARG A 4 12.18 -18.90 -9.23
C ARG A 4 11.94 -19.90 -10.37
N ARG A 5 10.87 -20.71 -10.30
CA ARG A 5 10.52 -21.66 -11.38
C ARG A 5 9.85 -21.00 -12.58
N LEU A 6 9.24 -19.81 -12.37
CA LEU A 6 8.60 -19.05 -13.44
C LEU A 6 9.61 -18.30 -14.32
N GLY A 7 10.83 -18.08 -13.82
CA GLY A 7 11.89 -17.43 -14.59
C GLY A 7 11.45 -16.11 -15.21
N ASP A 8 11.71 -15.92 -16.49
CA ASP A 8 11.44 -14.69 -17.24
C ASP A 8 9.93 -14.43 -17.48
N GLU A 9 9.05 -15.40 -17.19
CA GLU A 9 7.60 -15.21 -17.27
C GLU A 9 7.02 -14.42 -16.10
N LEU A 10 7.81 -14.26 -15.01
CA LEU A 10 7.36 -13.55 -13.82
C LEU A 10 7.54 -12.05 -13.98
N GLY A 11 6.42 -11.30 -14.14
CA GLY A 11 6.44 -9.85 -14.32
C GLY A 11 6.10 -9.05 -13.06
N LEU A 12 5.38 -9.63 -12.09
CA LEU A 12 4.91 -8.94 -10.87
C LEU A 12 4.61 -9.95 -9.76
N ILE A 13 4.88 -9.56 -8.52
CA ILE A 13 4.43 -10.29 -7.32
C ILE A 13 3.49 -9.39 -6.53
N VAL A 14 2.29 -9.88 -6.22
CA VAL A 14 1.33 -9.21 -5.33
C VAL A 14 1.12 -10.05 -4.09
N ILE A 15 1.18 -9.40 -2.91
CA ILE A 15 1.01 -10.04 -1.60
C ILE A 15 -0.14 -9.36 -0.88
N ASP A 16 -1.20 -10.11 -0.61
CA ASP A 16 -2.35 -9.69 0.19
C ASP A 16 -2.43 -10.56 1.44
N TYR A 17 -2.08 -10.05 2.58
CA TYR A 17 -1.38 -8.83 2.96
C TYR A 17 -0.22 -9.19 3.93
N LEU A 18 0.68 -8.25 4.17
CA LEU A 18 1.93 -8.48 4.89
C LEU A 18 1.75 -9.12 6.27
N GLN A 19 0.72 -8.71 7.01
CA GLN A 19 0.46 -9.18 8.37
C GLN A 19 0.01 -10.66 8.45
N LEU A 20 -0.35 -11.29 7.33
CA LEU A 20 -0.59 -12.73 7.25
C LEU A 20 0.70 -13.55 7.08
N MET A 21 1.79 -12.90 6.73
CA MET A 21 3.07 -13.57 6.58
C MET A 21 3.72 -13.81 7.94
N HIS A 22 4.46 -14.89 8.02
CA HIS A 22 5.32 -15.22 9.16
C HIS A 22 6.75 -15.37 8.67
N ALA A 23 7.69 -14.78 9.40
CA ALA A 23 9.10 -15.08 9.21
C ALA A 23 9.31 -16.55 9.58
N GLY A 24 9.84 -17.36 8.66
CA GLY A 24 10.05 -18.80 8.85
C GLY A 24 11.05 -19.07 9.98
N GLY A 25 10.56 -19.17 11.21
CA GLY A 25 11.35 -19.39 12.41
C GLY A 25 10.43 -19.50 13.64
N ARG A 26 11.03 -19.58 14.84
CA ARG A 26 10.30 -19.51 16.11
C ARG A 26 9.46 -18.23 16.13
N ARG A 27 8.21 -18.32 16.57
CA ARG A 27 7.34 -17.17 16.84
C ARG A 27 8.16 -16.13 17.60
N SER A 28 8.46 -15.01 16.95
CA SER A 28 9.04 -13.88 17.64
C SER A 28 7.94 -13.29 18.53
N ASP A 29 8.21 -13.15 19.83
CA ASP A 29 7.31 -12.43 20.74
C ASP A 29 7.20 -10.94 20.38
N ASN A 30 8.00 -10.48 19.43
CA ASN A 30 8.04 -9.10 18.98
C ASN A 30 7.59 -8.99 17.50
N ARG A 31 6.31 -8.64 17.33
CA ARG A 31 5.69 -8.45 16.01
C ARG A 31 6.40 -7.40 15.14
N VAL A 32 6.95 -6.35 15.77
CA VAL A 32 7.69 -5.30 15.07
C VAL A 32 8.93 -5.87 14.37
N GLN A 33 9.67 -6.75 15.05
CA GLN A 33 10.85 -7.39 14.47
C GLN A 33 10.46 -8.35 13.33
N GLU A 34 9.39 -9.12 13.51
CA GLU A 34 8.90 -10.03 12.49
C GLU A 34 8.52 -9.28 11.21
N VAL A 35 7.79 -8.17 11.34
CA VAL A 35 7.42 -7.31 10.21
C VAL A 35 8.65 -6.71 9.53
N ALA A 36 9.66 -6.31 10.29
CA ALA A 36 10.91 -5.79 9.75
C ALA A 36 11.68 -6.85 8.94
N GLU A 37 11.74 -8.09 9.44
CA GLU A 37 12.38 -9.21 8.74
C GLU A 37 11.66 -9.56 7.44
N ILE A 38 10.33 -9.57 7.47
CA ILE A 38 9.50 -9.81 6.27
C ILE A 38 9.74 -8.71 5.24
N SER A 39 9.64 -7.44 5.64
CA SER A 39 9.85 -6.28 4.76
C SER A 39 11.20 -6.36 4.05
N ARG A 40 12.26 -6.59 4.81
CA ARG A 40 13.62 -6.74 4.27
C ARG A 40 13.72 -7.94 3.31
N SER A 41 13.11 -9.07 3.65
CA SER A 41 13.11 -10.27 2.81
C SER A 41 12.40 -10.04 1.48
N LEU A 42 11.28 -9.30 1.50
CA LEU A 42 10.56 -8.91 0.28
C LEU A 42 11.41 -8.00 -0.61
N LYS A 43 12.14 -7.06 -0.01
CA LYS A 43 13.07 -6.19 -0.75
C LYS A 43 14.19 -6.98 -1.41
N ILE A 44 14.78 -7.95 -0.71
CA ILE A 44 15.81 -8.84 -1.24
C ILE A 44 15.23 -9.68 -2.37
N MET A 45 14.06 -10.27 -2.18
CA MET A 45 13.38 -11.10 -3.19
C MET A 45 13.10 -10.31 -4.47
N ALA A 46 12.61 -9.07 -4.37
CA ALA A 46 12.36 -8.20 -5.52
C ALA A 46 13.65 -7.98 -6.33
N LYS A 47 14.77 -7.74 -5.64
CA LYS A 47 16.08 -7.56 -6.29
C LYS A 47 16.61 -8.86 -6.93
N GLU A 48 16.51 -9.99 -6.23
CA GLU A 48 17.00 -11.28 -6.74
C GLU A 48 16.22 -11.76 -7.96
N LEU A 49 14.91 -11.51 -7.99
CA LEU A 49 14.04 -11.92 -9.09
C LEU A 49 13.95 -10.86 -10.18
N ASN A 50 14.47 -9.66 -9.93
CA ASN A 50 14.37 -8.49 -10.82
C ASN A 50 12.92 -8.18 -11.26
N VAL A 51 11.98 -8.30 -10.32
CA VAL A 51 10.55 -8.02 -10.54
C VAL A 51 10.02 -7.11 -9.45
N PRO A 52 9.03 -6.23 -9.75
CA PRO A 52 8.35 -5.45 -8.73
C PRO A 52 7.55 -6.36 -7.79
N VAL A 53 7.55 -5.98 -6.51
CA VAL A 53 6.74 -6.62 -5.46
C VAL A 53 5.80 -5.56 -4.89
N VAL A 54 4.50 -5.78 -5.04
CA VAL A 54 3.44 -4.99 -4.42
C VAL A 54 2.95 -5.74 -3.19
N CYS A 55 3.06 -5.14 -2.03
CA CYS A 55 2.63 -5.75 -0.77
C CYS A 55 1.58 -4.85 -0.11
N LEU A 56 0.40 -5.39 0.14
CA LEU A 56 -0.63 -4.72 0.90
C LEU A 56 -0.27 -4.74 2.38
N SER A 57 -0.52 -3.65 3.08
CA SER A 57 -0.27 -3.53 4.51
C SER A 57 -1.44 -2.87 5.22
N GLN A 58 -1.82 -3.44 6.34
CA GLN A 58 -2.84 -2.87 7.19
C GLN A 58 -2.28 -1.64 7.93
N LEU A 59 -3.10 -0.60 8.02
CA LEU A 59 -2.76 0.61 8.76
C LEU A 59 -3.15 0.52 10.24
N SER A 60 -2.53 1.37 11.05
CA SER A 60 -2.98 1.66 12.40
C SER A 60 -4.34 2.39 12.36
N ARG A 61 -5.19 2.10 13.36
CA ARG A 61 -6.46 2.83 13.53
C ARG A 61 -6.28 4.28 14.02
N ALA A 62 -5.06 4.71 14.26
CA ALA A 62 -4.77 6.08 14.69
C ALA A 62 -5.21 7.13 13.67
N SER A 63 -5.19 6.80 12.37
CA SER A 63 -5.69 7.69 11.31
C SER A 63 -7.18 8.00 11.47
N GLU A 64 -8.00 7.04 11.92
CA GLU A 64 -9.45 7.21 12.08
C GLU A 64 -9.82 8.15 13.23
N GLN A 65 -8.90 8.37 14.17
CA GLN A 65 -9.08 9.23 15.34
C GLN A 65 -8.71 10.69 15.10
N ARG A 66 -8.08 11.00 13.97
CA ARG A 66 -7.71 12.37 13.60
C ARG A 66 -8.88 13.10 12.94
N ALA A 67 -8.84 14.43 12.98
CA ALA A 67 -9.78 15.27 12.24
C ALA A 67 -9.60 15.05 10.72
N ASP A 68 -8.37 15.09 10.23
CA ASP A 68 -8.01 14.63 8.89
C ASP A 68 -7.62 13.14 8.96
N LYS A 69 -8.48 12.30 8.40
CA LYS A 69 -8.33 10.85 8.41
C LYS A 69 -7.43 10.32 7.28
N ARG A 70 -6.85 11.21 6.46
CA ARG A 70 -5.91 10.80 5.41
C ARG A 70 -4.72 10.06 6.03
N PRO A 71 -4.40 8.86 5.54
CA PRO A 71 -3.26 8.10 6.04
C PRO A 71 -1.93 8.80 5.77
N MET A 72 -0.99 8.60 6.69
CA MET A 72 0.38 9.10 6.57
C MET A 72 1.39 8.00 6.95
N LEU A 73 2.68 8.22 6.67
CA LEU A 73 3.72 7.21 6.88
C LEU A 73 3.77 6.69 8.33
N SER A 74 3.50 7.54 9.31
CA SER A 74 3.44 7.13 10.73
C SER A 74 2.29 6.17 11.07
N ASP A 75 1.31 6.02 10.17
CA ASP A 75 0.20 5.07 10.34
C ASP A 75 0.57 3.65 9.86
N LEU A 76 1.72 3.49 9.21
CA LEU A 76 2.27 2.17 8.94
C LEU A 76 2.61 1.50 10.27
N ARG A 77 1.68 0.68 10.74
CA ARG A 77 1.73 0.05 12.05
C ARG A 77 2.94 -0.86 12.17
N GLU A 78 3.64 -0.74 13.31
CA GLU A 78 4.68 -1.66 13.76
C GLU A 78 5.99 -1.68 12.96
N SER A 79 6.18 -0.76 11.98
CA SER A 79 7.45 -0.81 11.28
C SER A 79 7.87 0.49 10.57
N GLY A 80 8.71 1.26 11.20
CA GLY A 80 9.62 2.14 10.46
C GLY A 80 10.43 1.39 9.39
N ALA A 81 10.52 0.06 9.50
CA ALA A 81 11.18 -0.80 8.53
C ALA A 81 10.46 -0.83 7.16
N ILE A 82 9.12 -0.93 7.13
CA ILE A 82 8.38 -0.88 5.85
C ILE A 82 8.65 0.44 5.15
N GLU A 83 8.60 1.55 5.89
CA GLU A 83 8.89 2.86 5.34
C GLU A 83 10.31 2.93 4.78
N GLN A 84 11.31 2.34 5.45
CA GLN A 84 12.69 2.35 4.99
C GLN A 84 12.92 1.47 3.77
N ASP A 85 12.36 0.26 3.75
CA ASP A 85 12.60 -0.75 2.73
C ASP A 85 11.82 -0.46 1.43
N ALA A 86 10.60 0.04 1.52
CA ALA A 86 9.77 0.34 0.37
C ALA A 86 10.38 1.45 -0.50
N ASP A 87 10.36 1.28 -1.81
CA ASP A 87 10.72 2.35 -2.75
C ASP A 87 9.57 3.33 -2.95
N ILE A 88 8.34 2.82 -2.93
CA ILE A 88 7.11 3.59 -3.06
C ILE A 88 6.18 3.16 -1.94
N VAL A 89 5.53 4.13 -1.29
CA VAL A 89 4.41 3.92 -0.36
C VAL A 89 3.23 4.70 -0.88
N MET A 90 2.12 3.98 -1.11
CA MET A 90 0.85 4.54 -1.55
C MET A 90 -0.24 4.22 -0.54
N PHE A 91 -1.05 5.21 -0.21
CA PHE A 91 -2.26 5.04 0.59
C PHE A 91 -3.49 5.23 -0.29
N ILE A 92 -4.56 4.53 0.05
CA ILE A 92 -5.87 4.72 -0.54
C ILE A 92 -6.74 5.39 0.51
N TYR A 93 -7.36 6.51 0.14
CA TYR A 93 -8.28 7.24 1.00
C TYR A 93 -9.55 7.57 0.22
N ARG A 94 -10.68 7.49 0.90
CA ARG A 94 -11.98 7.94 0.39
C ARG A 94 -12.67 8.72 1.50
N ASP A 95 -13.00 9.97 1.21
CA ASP A 95 -13.65 10.84 2.16
C ASP A 95 -15.09 10.38 2.48
N ASP A 96 -15.84 9.99 1.45
CA ASP A 96 -17.20 9.47 1.55
C ASP A 96 -17.34 8.13 2.29
N TYR A 97 -16.23 7.45 2.59
CA TYR A 97 -16.21 6.26 3.45
C TYR A 97 -16.34 6.62 4.93
N TYR A 98 -15.89 7.83 5.31
CA TYR A 98 -15.84 8.30 6.69
C TYR A 98 -16.91 9.37 6.99
N ASP A 99 -17.45 10.03 5.95
CA ASP A 99 -18.41 11.10 6.04
C ASP A 99 -19.49 10.96 4.96
N ASP A 100 -20.70 10.62 5.40
CA ASP A 100 -21.84 10.47 4.51
C ASP A 100 -22.29 11.79 3.86
N GLU A 101 -21.91 12.93 4.43
CA GLU A 101 -22.20 14.28 3.91
C GLU A 101 -21.07 14.84 3.05
N SER A 102 -20.00 14.05 2.80
CA SER A 102 -18.87 14.48 1.98
C SER A 102 -19.31 14.96 0.59
N GLU A 103 -18.75 16.09 0.16
CA GLU A 103 -18.92 16.61 -1.20
C GLU A 103 -18.14 15.78 -2.24
N GLN A 104 -17.18 14.95 -1.79
CA GLN A 104 -16.30 14.12 -2.65
C GLN A 104 -16.85 12.70 -2.79
N LYS A 105 -18.09 12.58 -3.26
CA LYS A 105 -18.73 11.28 -3.46
C LYS A 105 -18.01 10.47 -4.54
N ASN A 106 -17.71 9.21 -4.22
CA ASN A 106 -17.06 8.26 -5.14
C ASN A 106 -15.68 8.72 -5.65
N ILE A 107 -15.01 9.63 -4.95
CA ILE A 107 -13.62 9.99 -5.23
C ILE A 107 -12.71 9.20 -4.30
N ALA A 108 -11.73 8.54 -4.88
CA ALA A 108 -10.66 7.88 -4.16
C ALA A 108 -9.33 8.61 -4.40
N GLU A 109 -8.64 8.96 -3.35
CA GLU A 109 -7.31 9.54 -3.41
C GLU A 109 -6.26 8.43 -3.29
N ILE A 110 -5.36 8.34 -4.26
CA ILE A 110 -4.14 7.54 -4.18
C ILE A 110 -3.01 8.46 -3.76
N ILE A 111 -2.67 8.43 -2.48
CA ILE A 111 -1.68 9.31 -1.86
C ILE A 111 -0.31 8.64 -1.98
N ILE A 112 0.56 9.13 -2.85
CA ILE A 112 1.94 8.67 -2.98
C ILE A 112 2.75 9.38 -1.89
N ALA A 113 2.81 8.77 -0.70
CA ALA A 113 3.45 9.38 0.47
C ALA A 113 4.98 9.22 0.48
N LYS A 114 5.49 8.23 -0.25
CA LYS A 114 6.93 8.03 -0.49
C LYS A 114 7.15 7.60 -1.92
N ASN A 115 8.15 8.20 -2.56
CA ASN A 115 8.68 7.77 -3.86
C ASN A 115 10.19 8.01 -3.89
N ARG A 116 10.98 6.94 -3.86
CA ARG A 116 12.45 7.02 -3.77
C ARG A 116 13.08 7.67 -5.00
N HIS A 117 12.45 7.54 -6.14
CA HIS A 117 13.01 8.00 -7.43
C HIS A 117 12.17 9.06 -8.13
N GLY A 118 11.16 9.61 -7.45
CA GLY A 118 10.27 10.61 -8.03
C GLY A 118 9.59 11.48 -6.98
N ALA A 119 8.64 12.29 -7.42
CA ALA A 119 7.87 13.17 -6.56
C ALA A 119 6.79 12.38 -5.77
N THR A 120 6.45 12.90 -4.62
CA THR A 120 5.22 12.55 -3.90
C THR A 120 4.07 13.37 -4.46
N ASN A 121 2.89 12.76 -4.58
CA ASN A 121 1.69 13.40 -5.14
C ASN A 121 0.44 12.65 -4.69
N THR A 122 -0.71 13.25 -4.92
CA THR A 122 -2.01 12.59 -4.78
C THR A 122 -2.67 12.51 -6.16
N VAL A 123 -3.18 11.34 -6.50
CA VAL A 123 -3.93 11.09 -7.74
C VAL A 123 -5.36 10.74 -7.37
N GLU A 124 -6.31 11.42 -7.96
CA GLU A 124 -7.72 11.13 -7.80
C GLU A 124 -8.19 10.09 -8.81
N LEU A 125 -8.99 9.15 -8.35
CA LEU A 125 -9.65 8.14 -9.15
C LEU A 125 -11.15 8.15 -8.82
N GLN A 126 -11.97 7.78 -9.80
CA GLN A 126 -13.38 7.50 -9.60
C GLN A 126 -13.54 6.12 -8.97
N TRP A 127 -14.21 6.03 -7.82
CA TRP A 127 -14.62 4.77 -7.23
C TRP A 127 -15.98 4.32 -7.77
N VAL A 128 -16.05 3.14 -8.34
CA VAL A 128 -17.29 2.54 -8.83
C VAL A 128 -17.68 1.39 -7.90
N GLY A 129 -18.40 1.74 -6.82
CA GLY A 129 -18.72 0.81 -5.73
C GLY A 129 -19.50 -0.42 -6.16
N GLN A 130 -20.37 -0.29 -7.17
CA GLN A 130 -21.13 -1.41 -7.73
C GLN A 130 -20.24 -2.54 -8.27
N TYR A 131 -19.06 -2.20 -8.78
CA TYR A 131 -18.11 -3.17 -9.36
C TYR A 131 -16.84 -3.34 -8.53
N THR A 132 -16.75 -2.65 -7.38
CA THR A 132 -15.53 -2.66 -6.53
C THR A 132 -14.27 -2.35 -7.35
N THR A 133 -14.32 -1.32 -8.18
CA THR A 133 -13.25 -0.97 -9.11
C THR A 133 -13.00 0.53 -9.14
N PHE A 134 -11.84 0.90 -9.66
CA PHE A 134 -11.47 2.28 -9.93
C PHE A 134 -11.51 2.56 -11.43
N SER A 135 -11.86 3.78 -11.78
CA SER A 135 -11.76 4.31 -13.15
C SER A 135 -11.08 5.67 -13.13
N ASN A 136 -10.66 6.15 -14.28
CA ASN A 136 -10.22 7.53 -14.39
C ASN A 136 -11.40 8.47 -14.14
N PRO A 137 -11.20 9.61 -13.45
CA PRO A 137 -12.22 10.63 -13.36
C PRO A 137 -12.59 11.10 -14.77
N ASP A 138 -13.89 11.23 -15.06
CA ASP A 138 -14.32 11.88 -16.27
C ASP A 138 -13.88 13.34 -16.23
N ARG A 139 -12.79 13.65 -16.90
CA ARG A 139 -12.43 15.04 -17.19
C ARG A 139 -13.40 15.51 -18.25
N ILE A 140 -14.51 16.11 -17.82
CA ILE A 140 -15.31 16.95 -18.70
C ILE A 140 -14.32 18.03 -19.17
N HIS A 141 -13.95 17.98 -20.44
CA HIS A 141 -13.23 19.07 -21.08
C HIS A 141 -14.19 20.27 -21.06
N GLY A 142 -14.03 21.12 -20.05
CA GLY A 142 -14.61 22.45 -20.08
C GLY A 142 -13.93 23.18 -21.25
N GLU A 143 -14.73 23.53 -22.21
CA GLU A 143 -14.41 24.48 -23.29
C GLU A 143 -13.97 25.84 -22.72
#